data_826226acc8f8f40b1d88f5973cf7446d
#
_entry.id   826226acc8f8f40b1d88f5973cf7446d
#
_cell.length_a   1.000
_cell.length_b   1.000
_cell.length_c   1.000
_cell.angle_alpha   90.00
_cell.angle_beta   90.00
_cell.angle_gamma   90.00
#
_symmetry.space_group_name_H-M   'P 1'
#
loop_
_entity.id
_entity.type
_entity.pdbx_description
1 polymer ?
#
loop_
_entity_poly.entity_id
_entity_poly.type
_entity_poly.pdbx_seq_one_letter_code
_entity_poly.pdbx_strand_id
1 'polypeptide(L)'
;MNEEIKNQPSPQEDAEKTEFGLIAPQTIESEMEKSYLDYAMSVIVSRALPDVRDGLKPVHRRILYAMHTLGLRSTAKYRKSATVVGEVLGKYHPHGDSSVYEAMVRMAQNFSMRYMLVDGQGNFGSMDGDGAAAMRYTEAKIDRKSTRLNSSHGYIS
;
A
#
# COMPACT_ATOMS: atom_id res chain seq x y z
N MET A 1 49.45 7.97 5.14
CA MET A 1 48.56 9.06 4.84
C MET A 1 47.27 8.76 5.60
N ASN A 2 47.22 9.20 6.85
CA ASN A 2 46.08 8.97 7.74
C ASN A 2 45.21 10.21 7.66
N GLU A 3 44.04 10.10 7.03
CA GLU A 3 43.02 11.12 7.08
C GLU A 3 42.31 11.04 8.43
N GLU A 4 42.47 12.11 9.19
CA GLU A 4 41.80 12.36 10.45
C GLU A 4 40.26 12.37 10.21
N ILE A 5 39.60 11.35 10.75
CA ILE A 5 38.13 11.39 10.92
C ILE A 5 37.85 12.49 11.94
N LYS A 6 37.51 13.67 11.50
CA LYS A 6 37.04 14.76 12.35
C LYS A 6 35.80 14.27 13.11
N ASN A 7 35.99 14.13 14.41
CA ASN A 7 34.92 13.95 15.38
C ASN A 7 33.96 15.13 15.26
N GLN A 8 32.82 14.93 14.64
CA GLN A 8 31.72 15.91 14.71
C GLN A 8 31.13 15.81 16.13
N PRO A 9 31.01 16.92 16.87
CA PRO A 9 30.39 16.90 18.18
C PRO A 9 28.94 16.38 18.09
N SER A 10 28.60 15.52 19.04
CA SER A 10 27.25 14.97 19.11
C SER A 10 26.26 16.11 19.42
N PRO A 11 25.07 16.13 18.80
CA PRO A 11 24.07 17.20 18.96
C PRO A 11 23.54 17.42 20.39
N GLN A 12 24.02 16.67 21.36
CA GLN A 12 23.57 16.73 22.76
C GLN A 12 24.39 17.69 23.64
N GLU A 13 25.58 18.18 23.18
CA GLU A 13 26.43 19.03 24.00
C GLU A 13 26.02 20.51 24.04
N ASP A 14 25.22 20.97 23.09
CA ASP A 14 24.79 22.38 23.00
C ASP A 14 23.30 22.60 23.35
N ALA A 15 22.68 21.70 24.08
CA ALA A 15 21.27 21.80 24.39
C ALA A 15 21.01 22.77 25.56
N GLU A 16 20.30 23.85 25.32
CA GLU A 16 19.86 24.80 26.34
C GLU A 16 18.54 24.38 26.99
N LYS A 17 18.53 24.33 28.34
CA LYS A 17 17.29 24.13 29.10
C LYS A 17 16.55 25.44 29.25
N THR A 18 15.34 25.49 28.72
CA THR A 18 14.40 26.61 28.89
C THR A 18 13.23 26.19 29.77
N GLU A 19 12.41 27.16 30.22
CA GLU A 19 11.16 26.89 30.94
C GLU A 19 10.17 26.00 30.18
N PHE A 20 10.30 25.94 28.85
CA PHE A 20 9.39 25.18 27.96
C PHE A 20 9.98 23.87 27.48
N GLY A 21 11.21 23.50 27.88
CA GLY A 21 11.85 22.23 27.51
C GLY A 21 13.31 22.41 27.10
N LEU A 22 13.84 21.40 26.41
CA LEU A 22 15.21 21.35 25.92
C LEU A 22 15.26 21.84 24.47
N ILE A 23 16.03 22.88 24.21
CA ILE A 23 16.28 23.41 22.87
C ILE A 23 17.67 22.94 22.45
N ALA A 24 17.75 22.09 21.44
CA ALA A 24 19.01 21.67 20.82
C ALA A 24 19.16 22.37 19.47
N PRO A 25 20.26 23.11 19.22
CA PRO A 25 20.51 23.68 17.91
C PRO A 25 20.73 22.57 16.88
N GLN A 26 20.02 22.64 15.78
CA GLN A 26 20.16 21.70 14.67
C GLN A 26 20.28 22.45 13.36
N THR A 27 21.21 22.05 12.50
CA THR A 27 21.31 22.65 11.16
C THR A 27 20.13 22.23 10.30
N ILE A 28 19.65 23.13 9.45
CA ILE A 28 18.52 22.83 8.56
C ILE A 28 18.83 21.65 7.62
N GLU A 29 20.08 21.52 7.21
CA GLU A 29 20.56 20.42 6.36
C GLU A 29 20.40 19.07 7.04
N SER A 30 20.84 18.97 8.30
CA SER A 30 20.73 17.74 9.10
C SER A 30 19.28 17.37 9.36
N GLU A 31 18.41 18.35 9.65
CA GLU A 31 16.98 18.10 9.85
C GLU A 31 16.29 17.66 8.56
N MET A 32 16.61 18.29 7.43
CA MET A 32 16.08 17.90 6.13
C MET A 32 16.53 16.50 5.74
N GLU A 33 17.80 16.16 5.91
CA GLU A 33 18.33 14.83 5.60
C GLU A 33 17.61 13.76 6.42
N LYS A 34 17.50 13.95 7.73
CA LYS A 34 16.80 13.04 8.64
C LYS A 34 15.32 12.89 8.26
N SER A 35 14.63 14.00 8.06
CA SER A 35 13.21 14.00 7.68
C SER A 35 12.98 13.31 6.33
N TYR A 36 13.89 13.49 5.38
CA TYR A 36 13.83 12.84 4.07
C TYR A 36 14.07 11.33 4.17
N LEU A 37 15.03 10.91 4.99
CA LEU A 37 15.29 9.50 5.25
C LEU A 37 14.10 8.83 5.95
N ASP A 38 13.53 9.47 6.97
CA ASP A 38 12.35 8.95 7.69
C ASP A 38 11.14 8.82 6.76
N TYR A 39 10.92 9.82 5.89
CA TYR A 39 9.87 9.76 4.88
C TYR A 39 10.12 8.63 3.87
N ALA A 40 11.34 8.53 3.32
CA ALA A 40 11.70 7.50 2.35
C ALA A 40 11.56 6.09 2.95
N MET A 41 12.03 5.88 4.18
CA MET A 41 11.89 4.62 4.89
C MET A 41 10.42 4.27 5.15
N SER A 42 9.61 5.23 5.56
CA SER A 42 8.18 5.03 5.75
C SER A 42 7.49 4.61 4.45
N VAL A 43 7.79 5.27 3.33
CA VAL A 43 7.22 4.92 2.02
C VAL A 43 7.68 3.53 1.57
N ILE A 44 8.95 3.20 1.72
CA ILE A 44 9.50 1.90 1.33
C ILE A 44 8.84 0.78 2.15
N VAL A 45 8.89 0.88 3.47
CA VAL A 45 8.45 -0.20 4.38
C VAL A 45 6.92 -0.35 4.37
N SER A 46 6.18 0.77 4.44
CA SER A 46 4.73 0.71 4.61
C SER A 46 3.92 0.71 3.32
N ARG A 47 4.53 0.98 2.17
CA ARG A 47 3.82 1.15 0.90
C ARG A 47 4.40 0.34 -0.26
N ALA A 48 5.73 0.41 -0.48
CA ALA A 48 6.34 -0.10 -1.71
C ALA A 48 6.67 -1.59 -1.65
N LEU A 49 7.11 -2.10 -0.51
CA LEU A 49 7.52 -3.48 -0.37
C LEU A 49 6.33 -4.42 -0.14
N PRO A 50 6.28 -5.54 -0.88
CA PRO A 50 5.34 -6.61 -0.59
C PRO A 50 5.76 -7.36 0.68
N ASP A 51 4.79 -7.89 1.40
CA ASP A 51 5.03 -8.75 2.58
C ASP A 51 5.68 -10.07 2.13
N VAL A 52 6.73 -10.49 2.83
CA VAL A 52 7.49 -11.72 2.51
C VAL A 52 6.63 -12.99 2.62
N ARG A 53 5.56 -12.96 3.42
CA ARG A 53 4.71 -14.12 3.69
C ARG A 53 3.74 -14.42 2.55
N ASP A 54 3.17 -13.40 1.95
CA ASP A 54 2.09 -13.53 0.95
C ASP A 54 2.32 -12.73 -0.34
N GLY A 55 3.38 -11.93 -0.41
CA GLY A 55 3.70 -11.11 -1.57
C GLY A 55 2.75 -9.95 -1.80
N LEU A 56 1.88 -9.61 -0.84
CA LEU A 56 0.91 -8.54 -0.98
C LEU A 56 1.46 -7.23 -0.45
N LYS A 57 1.26 -6.17 -1.22
CA LYS A 57 1.43 -4.80 -0.72
C LYS A 57 0.24 -4.41 0.17
N PRO A 58 0.40 -3.43 1.07
CA PRO A 58 -0.69 -2.99 1.94
C PRO A 58 -1.99 -2.62 1.21
N VAL A 59 -1.88 -1.99 0.03
CA VAL A 59 -3.06 -1.65 -0.79
C VAL A 59 -3.82 -2.89 -1.25
N HIS A 60 -3.12 -3.95 -1.67
CA HIS A 60 -3.75 -5.20 -2.10
C HIS A 60 -4.52 -5.85 -0.95
N ARG A 61 -3.93 -5.87 0.23
CA ARG A 61 -4.55 -6.41 1.45
C ARG A 61 -5.81 -5.64 1.83
N ARG A 62 -5.77 -4.31 1.77
CA ARG A 62 -6.92 -3.45 2.04
C ARG A 62 -8.07 -3.67 1.06
N ILE A 63 -7.74 -3.85 -0.23
CA ILE A 63 -8.74 -4.16 -1.26
C ILE A 63 -9.42 -5.51 -0.99
N LEU A 64 -8.64 -6.56 -0.75
CA LEU A 64 -9.18 -7.90 -0.46
C LEU A 64 -10.01 -7.91 0.82
N TYR A 65 -9.57 -7.19 1.85
CA TYR A 65 -10.31 -7.07 3.10
C TYR A 65 -11.63 -6.32 2.91
N ALA A 66 -11.64 -5.20 2.18
CA ALA A 66 -12.86 -4.48 1.84
C ALA A 66 -13.83 -5.36 1.04
N MET A 67 -13.34 -6.10 0.04
CA MET A 67 -14.17 -7.04 -0.72
C MET A 67 -14.75 -8.15 0.17
N HIS A 68 -13.97 -8.66 1.11
CA HIS A 68 -14.44 -9.65 2.09
C HIS A 68 -15.55 -9.08 2.98
N THR A 69 -15.35 -7.87 3.52
CA THR A 69 -16.33 -7.17 4.37
C THR A 69 -17.64 -6.88 3.61
N LEU A 70 -17.53 -6.55 2.32
CA LEU A 70 -18.70 -6.38 1.44
C LEU A 70 -19.38 -7.71 1.06
N GLY A 71 -18.88 -8.85 1.52
CA GLY A 71 -19.42 -10.18 1.21
C GLY A 71 -19.17 -10.64 -0.22
N LEU A 72 -18.22 -10.05 -0.94
CA LEU A 72 -17.89 -10.37 -2.33
C LEU A 72 -17.03 -11.63 -2.46
N ARG A 73 -17.49 -12.72 -1.87
CA ARG A 73 -16.82 -14.03 -1.97
C ARG A 73 -16.91 -14.58 -3.38
N SER A 74 -16.13 -15.60 -3.68
CA SER A 74 -16.09 -16.26 -5.00
C SER A 74 -17.45 -16.75 -5.49
N THR A 75 -18.35 -17.10 -4.58
CA THR A 75 -19.72 -17.55 -4.87
C THR A 75 -20.74 -16.40 -4.98
N ALA A 76 -20.34 -15.19 -4.60
CA ALA A 76 -21.21 -14.02 -4.64
C ALA A 76 -21.39 -13.47 -6.06
N LYS A 77 -22.42 -12.65 -6.22
CA LYS A 77 -22.62 -11.88 -7.46
C LYS A 77 -21.55 -10.79 -7.56
N TYR A 78 -21.20 -10.45 -8.79
CA TYR A 78 -20.33 -9.31 -9.07
C TYR A 78 -20.93 -8.01 -8.57
N ARG A 79 -20.06 -7.11 -8.13
CA ARG A 79 -20.43 -5.72 -7.81
C ARG A 79 -19.55 -4.75 -8.58
N LYS A 80 -20.06 -3.56 -8.80
CA LYS A 80 -19.29 -2.49 -9.46
C LYS A 80 -17.99 -2.23 -8.75
N SER A 81 -16.91 -2.13 -9.52
CA SER A 81 -15.56 -1.83 -9.00
C SER A 81 -15.55 -0.53 -8.21
N ALA A 82 -16.34 0.46 -8.61
CA ALA A 82 -16.51 1.72 -7.89
C ALA A 82 -16.99 1.53 -6.44
N THR A 83 -17.82 0.52 -6.16
CA THR A 83 -18.25 0.21 -4.78
C THR A 83 -17.10 -0.28 -3.91
N VAL A 84 -16.24 -1.13 -4.47
CA VAL A 84 -15.06 -1.64 -3.76
C VAL A 84 -14.06 -0.53 -3.50
N VAL A 85 -13.77 0.29 -4.52
CA VAL A 85 -12.86 1.44 -4.40
C VAL A 85 -13.38 2.43 -3.36
N GLY A 86 -14.67 2.76 -3.38
CA GLY A 86 -15.28 3.66 -2.40
C GLY A 86 -15.18 3.15 -0.96
N GLU A 87 -15.40 1.85 -0.73
CA GLU A 87 -15.24 1.22 0.59
C GLU A 87 -13.79 1.30 1.09
N VAL A 88 -12.82 1.03 0.19
CA VAL A 88 -11.39 1.11 0.52
C VAL A 88 -10.99 2.54 0.90
N LEU A 89 -11.41 3.53 0.11
CA LEU A 89 -11.08 4.93 0.36
C LEU A 89 -11.72 5.45 1.64
N GLY A 90 -12.97 5.11 1.87
CA GLY A 90 -13.71 5.61 3.02
C GLY A 90 -13.23 5.06 4.36
N LYS A 91 -12.62 3.86 4.39
CA LYS A 91 -12.29 3.20 5.66
C LYS A 91 -10.83 2.85 5.85
N TYR A 92 -10.09 2.57 4.78
CA TYR A 92 -8.79 1.90 4.92
C TYR A 92 -7.61 2.61 4.26
N HIS A 93 -7.85 3.46 3.26
CA HIS A 93 -6.78 3.99 2.43
C HIS A 93 -7.06 5.43 1.97
N PRO A 94 -6.65 6.45 2.73
CA PRO A 94 -6.91 7.86 2.42
C PRO A 94 -5.97 8.40 1.33
N HIS A 95 -6.06 7.84 0.11
CA HIS A 95 -5.27 8.22 -1.07
C HIS A 95 -6.19 8.32 -2.29
N GLY A 96 -5.63 8.62 -3.48
CA GLY A 96 -6.41 8.76 -4.70
C GLY A 96 -7.13 7.47 -5.14
N ASP A 97 -8.33 7.61 -5.68
CA ASP A 97 -9.17 6.51 -6.17
C ASP A 97 -8.54 5.76 -7.34
N SER A 98 -7.86 6.47 -8.23
CA SER A 98 -7.16 5.88 -9.37
C SER A 98 -6.10 4.85 -8.94
N SER A 99 -5.31 5.16 -7.90
CA SER A 99 -4.26 4.27 -7.41
C SER A 99 -4.83 2.95 -6.83
N VAL A 100 -5.95 3.04 -6.13
CA VAL A 100 -6.67 1.86 -5.59
C VAL A 100 -7.28 1.04 -6.71
N TYR A 101 -7.91 1.71 -7.69
CA TYR A 101 -8.50 1.02 -8.83
C TYR A 101 -7.46 0.33 -9.70
N GLU A 102 -6.34 0.99 -10.02
CA GLU A 102 -5.24 0.38 -10.76
C GLU A 102 -4.64 -0.84 -10.05
N ALA A 103 -4.48 -0.77 -8.73
CA ALA A 103 -4.03 -1.92 -7.95
C ALA A 103 -5.03 -3.09 -8.05
N MET A 104 -6.33 -2.81 -7.98
CA MET A 104 -7.37 -3.83 -8.15
C MET A 104 -7.38 -4.41 -9.56
N VAL A 105 -7.20 -3.57 -10.59
CA VAL A 105 -7.10 -4.00 -12.00
C VAL A 105 -5.96 -4.99 -12.17
N ARG A 106 -4.77 -4.69 -11.64
CA ARG A 106 -3.62 -5.60 -11.70
C ARG A 106 -3.89 -6.94 -11.04
N MET A 107 -4.63 -6.97 -9.94
CA MET A 107 -5.01 -8.23 -9.26
C MET A 107 -6.01 -9.06 -10.08
N ALA A 108 -6.72 -8.46 -11.02
CA ALA A 108 -7.67 -9.14 -11.92
C ALA A 108 -7.03 -9.59 -13.24
N GLN A 109 -5.85 -9.10 -13.58
CA GLN A 109 -5.15 -9.42 -14.84
C GLN A 109 -4.36 -10.72 -14.71
N ASN A 110 -4.63 -11.69 -15.59
CA ASN A 110 -3.95 -12.97 -15.61
C ASN A 110 -2.50 -12.90 -16.12
N PHE A 111 -2.14 -11.82 -16.83
CA PHE A 111 -0.79 -11.56 -17.30
C PHE A 111 0.04 -10.73 -16.31
N SER A 112 -0.58 -10.03 -15.37
CA SER A 112 0.11 -9.25 -14.34
C SER A 112 0.39 -10.05 -13.07
N MET A 113 -0.43 -11.03 -12.76
CA MET A 113 -0.35 -11.83 -11.53
C MET A 113 -0.23 -13.31 -11.86
N ARG A 114 0.68 -14.02 -11.17
CA ARG A 114 0.78 -15.49 -11.28
C ARG A 114 -0.54 -16.17 -10.93
N TYR A 115 -1.24 -15.66 -9.93
CA TYR A 115 -2.58 -16.08 -9.56
C TYR A 115 -3.46 -14.84 -9.43
N MET A 116 -4.55 -14.78 -10.17
CA MET A 116 -5.53 -13.73 -10.01
C MET A 116 -6.15 -13.80 -8.61
N LEU A 117 -6.24 -12.66 -7.95
CA LEU A 117 -6.85 -12.54 -6.63
C LEU A 117 -8.25 -11.95 -6.71
N VAL A 118 -8.51 -11.22 -7.77
CA VAL A 118 -9.79 -10.60 -8.09
C VAL A 118 -10.31 -11.24 -9.38
N ASP A 119 -11.56 -11.68 -9.34
CA ASP A 119 -12.31 -12.14 -10.51
C ASP A 119 -13.08 -10.92 -11.04
N GLY A 120 -12.71 -10.45 -12.22
CA GLY A 120 -13.25 -9.25 -12.84
C GLY A 120 -14.14 -9.56 -14.03
N GLN A 121 -15.25 -8.81 -14.16
CA GLN A 121 -16.13 -8.83 -15.31
C GLN A 121 -16.08 -7.47 -16.00
N GLY A 122 -15.83 -7.49 -17.32
CA GLY A 122 -15.66 -6.28 -18.14
C GLY A 122 -14.24 -6.14 -18.67
N ASN A 123 -13.89 -4.96 -19.15
CA ASN A 123 -12.56 -4.68 -19.67
C ASN A 123 -11.60 -4.26 -18.57
N PHE A 124 -10.68 -5.14 -18.21
CA PHE A 124 -9.58 -4.89 -17.26
C PHE A 124 -8.24 -4.66 -17.96
N GLY A 125 -8.25 -4.29 -19.21
CA GLY A 125 -7.06 -4.07 -20.00
C GLY A 125 -6.57 -5.31 -20.73
N SER A 126 -5.58 -5.13 -21.59
CA SER A 126 -4.97 -6.19 -22.37
C SER A 126 -3.45 -6.18 -22.26
N MET A 127 -2.83 -7.27 -22.72
CA MET A 127 -1.37 -7.39 -22.82
C MET A 127 -0.77 -6.44 -23.85
N ASP A 128 -1.58 -6.01 -24.83
CA ASP A 128 -1.21 -5.12 -25.92
C ASP A 128 -1.17 -3.62 -25.51
N GLY A 129 -1.42 -3.34 -24.22
CA GLY A 129 -1.31 -2.00 -23.68
C GLY A 129 -2.63 -1.24 -23.54
N ASP A 130 -3.76 -1.88 -23.85
CA ASP A 130 -5.06 -1.26 -23.61
C ASP A 130 -5.30 -1.07 -22.11
N GLY A 131 -5.74 0.12 -21.73
CA GLY A 131 -6.12 0.44 -20.36
C GLY A 131 -7.43 -0.22 -19.95
N ALA A 132 -7.61 -0.38 -18.64
CA ALA A 132 -8.89 -0.83 -18.11
C ALA A 132 -9.98 0.22 -18.32
N ALA A 133 -11.22 -0.23 -18.50
CA ALA A 133 -12.38 0.66 -18.51
C ALA A 133 -12.57 1.33 -17.14
N ALA A 134 -13.26 2.48 -17.11
CA ALA A 134 -13.52 3.18 -15.86
C ALA A 134 -14.25 2.28 -14.83
N MET A 135 -13.95 2.48 -13.54
CA MET A 135 -14.45 1.64 -12.43
C MET A 135 -16.00 1.57 -12.33
N ARG A 136 -16.71 2.50 -12.96
CA ARG A 136 -18.18 2.48 -13.03
C ARG A 136 -18.73 1.43 -14.00
N TYR A 137 -17.94 0.98 -14.95
CA TYR A 137 -18.35 -0.03 -15.95
C TYR A 137 -17.93 -1.44 -15.58
N THR A 138 -16.78 -1.59 -14.91
CA THR A 138 -16.25 -2.89 -14.52
C THR A 138 -16.90 -3.41 -13.23
N GLU A 139 -16.92 -4.73 -13.10
CA GLU A 139 -17.46 -5.41 -11.92
C GLU A 139 -16.42 -6.39 -11.38
N ALA A 140 -16.43 -6.61 -10.08
CA ALA A 140 -15.44 -7.46 -9.44
C ALA A 140 -16.01 -8.27 -8.27
N LYS A 141 -15.37 -9.40 -7.98
CA LYS A 141 -15.52 -10.22 -6.78
C LYS A 141 -14.18 -10.89 -6.44
N ILE A 142 -14.08 -11.49 -5.27
CA ILE A 142 -12.88 -12.23 -4.87
C ILE A 142 -12.78 -13.52 -5.70
N ASP A 143 -11.60 -13.80 -6.27
CA ASP A 143 -11.37 -15.07 -6.96
C ASP A 143 -11.33 -16.26 -5.99
N ARG A 144 -11.67 -17.44 -6.47
CA ARG A 144 -11.69 -18.67 -5.69
C ARG A 144 -10.32 -19.03 -5.09
N LYS A 145 -9.25 -18.71 -5.77
CA LYS A 145 -7.87 -18.95 -5.29
C LYS A 145 -7.52 -18.06 -4.11
N SER A 146 -7.95 -16.80 -4.12
CA SER A 146 -7.77 -15.86 -3.01
C SER A 146 -8.46 -16.34 -1.72
N THR A 147 -9.62 -16.96 -1.82
CA THR A 147 -10.31 -17.55 -0.65
C THR A 147 -9.52 -18.69 -0.01
N ARG A 148 -8.77 -19.45 -0.79
CA ARG A 148 -7.90 -20.54 -0.29
C ARG A 148 -6.65 -19.99 0.40
N LEU A 149 -6.04 -18.93 -0.10
CA LEU A 149 -4.89 -18.27 0.56
C LEU A 149 -5.28 -17.74 1.95
N ASN A 150 -6.46 -17.17 2.09
CA ASN A 150 -6.95 -16.67 3.38
C ASN A 150 -7.27 -17.79 4.39
N SER A 151 -7.65 -18.98 3.93
CA SER A 151 -7.94 -20.13 4.81
C SER A 151 -6.69 -20.83 5.31
N SER A 152 -5.55 -20.71 4.62
CA SER A 152 -4.26 -21.25 5.06
C SER A 152 -3.52 -20.33 6.05
N HIS A 153 -3.92 -19.07 6.13
CA HIS A 153 -3.41 -18.07 7.07
C HIS A 153 -4.48 -17.73 8.14
N GLY A 154 -5.01 -18.73 8.80
CA GLY A 154 -6.05 -18.63 9.82
C GLY A 154 -5.70 -17.80 11.07
N TYR A 155 -5.02 -16.69 10.93
CA TYR A 155 -4.72 -15.73 11.99
C TYR A 155 -4.82 -14.30 11.44
N ILE A 156 -6.04 -13.82 11.29
CA ILE A 156 -6.34 -12.40 11.37
C ILE A 156 -7.49 -12.29 12.39
N SER A 157 -7.11 -12.34 13.64
CA SER A 157 -7.85 -11.82 14.78
C SER A 157 -7.13 -10.58 15.27
#